data_8c7845c9186e31679dac229cec02662c
#
_entry.id   8c7845c9186e31679dac229cec02662c
#
_cell.length_a   1.000
_cell.length_b   1.000
_cell.length_c   1.000
_cell.angle_alpha   90.00
_cell.angle_beta   90.00
_cell.angle_gamma   90.00
#
_symmetry.space_group_name_H-M   'P 1'
#
loop_
_entity.id
_entity.type
_entity.pdbx_description
1 polymer ?
#
loop_
_entity_poly.entity_id
_entity_poly.type
_entity_poly.pdbx_seq_one_letter_code
_entity_poly.pdbx_strand_id
1 'polypeptide(L)'
;HGGSSGGQFAAMLAAQIGYGVLFGVVLALAARWVLGRFRFSAGFDAVFAVAVALLSYVLPEMLGANGYLSVYLTGMILGNSRIPNKSGLVHFFDAATALMQMVLFFLLGLLAFPSQLPRIAPRALLIALFLTFVARPAVVALLLTPFRAPLRQQLLVSWSGLRGAASIVFAIMATMHPAVMQNDVFHIVFFIVLFSVLLQGTCLPRVAAKLGMTDDGADVMKTFTDYVDEVPVQFIRFSLPEGHPWAGQAVRQVVLPPESILVLVLRGDRRIVPD
;
A
#
# COMPACT_ATOMS: atom_id res chain seq x y z
N HIS A 1 32.15 13.35 24.01
CA HIS A 1 32.81 14.54 23.53
C HIS A 1 32.14 15.01 22.25
N GLY A 2 31.61 16.25 22.23
CA GLY A 2 31.12 16.93 21.04
C GLY A 2 29.61 16.85 20.92
N GLY A 3 28.91 17.74 21.65
CA GLY A 3 27.53 18.06 21.35
C GLY A 3 27.48 18.58 19.92
N SER A 4 26.99 17.77 18.98
CA SER A 4 26.61 18.28 17.68
C SER A 4 25.59 19.37 17.92
N SER A 5 25.91 20.63 17.57
CA SER A 5 24.96 21.72 17.71
C SER A 5 23.69 21.33 16.97
N GLY A 6 22.50 21.68 17.51
CA GLY A 6 21.22 21.33 16.88
C GLY A 6 21.17 21.66 15.37
N GLY A 7 21.92 22.66 14.94
CA GLY A 7 22.10 23.01 13.53
C GLY A 7 22.85 21.96 12.69
N GLN A 8 23.88 21.32 13.24
CA GLN A 8 24.59 20.24 12.54
C GLN A 8 23.74 19.01 12.37
N PHE A 9 22.95 18.65 13.38
CA PHE A 9 22.00 17.54 13.32
C PHE A 9 20.90 17.81 12.28
N ALA A 10 20.33 19.02 12.29
CA ALA A 10 19.31 19.40 11.30
C ALA A 10 19.88 19.40 9.87
N ALA A 11 21.10 19.89 9.66
CA ALA A 11 21.77 19.86 8.36
C ALA A 11 22.03 18.42 7.89
N MET A 12 22.47 17.54 8.79
CA MET A 12 22.66 16.11 8.47
C MET A 12 21.35 15.42 8.07
N LEU A 13 20.26 15.64 8.79
CA LEU A 13 18.95 15.11 8.45
C LEU A 13 18.46 15.66 7.11
N ALA A 14 18.60 16.96 6.86
CA ALA A 14 18.22 17.58 5.60
C ALA A 14 19.02 17.00 4.42
N ALA A 15 20.32 16.77 4.60
CA ALA A 15 21.17 16.13 3.61
C ALA A 15 20.74 14.68 3.33
N GLN A 16 20.47 13.87 4.36
CA GLN A 16 20.01 12.49 4.21
C GLN A 16 18.70 12.43 3.44
N ILE A 17 17.75 13.30 3.75
CA ILE A 17 16.47 13.39 3.05
C ILE A 17 16.69 13.88 1.61
N GLY A 18 17.47 14.94 1.42
CA GLY A 18 17.74 15.53 0.10
C GLY A 18 18.40 14.54 -0.86
N TYR A 19 19.44 13.86 -0.43
CA TYR A 19 20.10 12.81 -1.23
C TYR A 19 19.17 11.61 -1.43
N GLY A 20 18.39 11.18 -0.43
CA GLY A 20 17.42 10.11 -0.58
C GLY A 20 16.38 10.43 -1.67
N VAL A 21 15.85 11.64 -1.67
CA VAL A 21 14.92 12.12 -2.71
C VAL A 21 15.59 12.17 -4.08
N LEU A 22 16.79 12.74 -4.16
CA LEU A 22 17.53 12.87 -5.41
C LEU A 22 17.75 11.50 -6.07
N PHE A 23 18.31 10.54 -5.32
CA PHE A 23 18.54 9.18 -5.82
C PHE A 23 17.23 8.49 -6.22
N GLY A 24 16.17 8.62 -5.40
CA GLY A 24 14.87 8.04 -5.71
C GLY A 24 14.29 8.55 -7.03
N VAL A 25 14.35 9.85 -7.25
CA VAL A 25 13.86 10.46 -8.51
C VAL A 25 14.73 10.06 -9.70
N VAL A 26 16.05 10.15 -9.58
CA VAL A 26 16.98 9.84 -10.68
C VAL A 26 16.85 8.38 -11.12
N LEU A 27 16.86 7.45 -10.15
CA LEU A 27 16.74 6.02 -10.45
C LEU A 27 15.35 5.65 -10.99
N ALA A 28 14.29 6.29 -10.48
CA ALA A 28 12.96 6.12 -11.04
C ALA A 28 12.84 6.57 -12.50
N LEU A 29 13.39 7.74 -12.82
CA LEU A 29 13.37 8.27 -14.19
C LEU A 29 14.22 7.40 -15.13
N ALA A 30 15.39 6.95 -14.66
CA ALA A 30 16.25 6.04 -15.42
C ALA A 30 15.52 4.70 -15.68
N ALA A 31 14.91 4.11 -14.66
CA ALA A 31 14.17 2.86 -14.78
C ALA A 31 12.94 3.00 -15.69
N ARG A 32 12.19 4.10 -15.55
CA ARG A 32 11.07 4.42 -16.45
C ARG A 32 11.53 4.54 -17.91
N TRP A 33 12.66 5.21 -18.15
CA TRP A 33 13.22 5.35 -19.49
C TRP A 33 13.63 3.99 -20.09
N VAL A 34 14.32 3.14 -19.30
CA VAL A 34 14.70 1.79 -19.73
C VAL A 34 13.48 0.92 -20.02
N LEU A 35 12.52 0.84 -19.10
CA LEU A 35 11.29 0.06 -19.28
C LEU A 35 10.43 0.55 -20.46
N GLY A 36 10.42 1.85 -20.72
CA GLY A 36 9.70 2.41 -21.87
C GLY A 36 10.41 2.22 -23.21
N ARG A 37 11.75 2.09 -23.22
CA ARG A 37 12.56 1.97 -24.43
C ARG A 37 12.75 0.53 -24.88
N PHE A 38 12.91 -0.38 -23.93
CA PHE A 38 13.19 -1.79 -24.18
C PHE A 38 11.96 -2.63 -23.86
N ARG A 39 11.53 -3.46 -24.80
CA ARG A 39 10.51 -4.48 -24.55
C ARG A 39 11.21 -5.72 -23.99
N PHE A 40 11.05 -5.96 -22.72
CA PHE A 40 11.56 -7.16 -22.06
C PHE A 40 10.64 -8.35 -22.36
N SER A 41 11.21 -9.56 -22.41
CA SER A 41 10.42 -10.78 -22.41
C SER A 41 9.70 -10.97 -21.08
N ALA A 42 8.59 -11.73 -21.09
CA ALA A 42 7.76 -11.98 -19.93
C ALA A 42 8.60 -12.42 -18.71
N GLY A 43 8.49 -11.70 -17.62
CA GLY A 43 9.18 -11.96 -16.36
C GLY A 43 10.53 -11.23 -16.18
N PHE A 44 11.20 -10.79 -17.25
CA PHE A 44 12.46 -10.06 -17.16
C PHE A 44 12.27 -8.64 -16.63
N ASP A 45 11.14 -8.04 -16.92
CA ASP A 45 10.68 -6.76 -16.38
C ASP A 45 10.56 -6.77 -14.85
N ALA A 46 10.05 -7.88 -14.27
CA ALA A 46 9.98 -8.05 -12.82
C ALA A 46 11.38 -8.13 -12.18
N VAL A 47 12.28 -8.93 -12.77
CA VAL A 47 13.67 -9.04 -12.30
C VAL A 47 14.39 -7.69 -12.38
N PHE A 48 14.22 -6.96 -13.50
CA PHE A 48 14.76 -5.61 -13.65
C PHE A 48 14.22 -4.66 -12.59
N ALA A 49 12.92 -4.67 -12.33
CA ALA A 49 12.31 -3.81 -11.32
C ALA A 49 12.80 -4.14 -9.91
N VAL A 50 13.03 -5.42 -9.58
CA VAL A 50 13.68 -5.81 -8.31
C VAL A 50 15.11 -5.29 -8.24
N ALA A 51 15.89 -5.41 -9.31
CA ALA A 51 17.25 -4.87 -9.36
C ALA A 51 17.26 -3.35 -9.14
N VAL A 52 16.33 -2.63 -9.78
CA VAL A 52 16.16 -1.18 -9.56
C VAL A 52 15.79 -0.87 -8.12
N ALA A 53 14.89 -1.63 -7.51
CA ALA A 53 14.50 -1.43 -6.11
C ALA A 53 15.70 -1.62 -5.16
N LEU A 54 16.50 -2.68 -5.37
CA LEU A 54 17.72 -2.93 -4.60
C LEU A 54 18.76 -1.83 -4.79
N LEU A 55 19.00 -1.38 -6.01
CA LEU A 55 19.92 -0.27 -6.30
C LEU A 55 19.43 1.04 -5.66
N SER A 56 18.11 1.28 -5.70
CA SER A 56 17.51 2.48 -5.11
C SER A 56 17.63 2.50 -3.58
N TYR A 57 17.82 1.34 -2.95
CA TYR A 57 18.10 1.24 -1.54
C TYR A 57 19.61 1.35 -1.24
N VAL A 58 20.42 0.54 -1.92
CA VAL A 58 21.84 0.37 -1.59
C VAL A 58 22.67 1.60 -1.93
N LEU A 59 22.48 2.20 -3.11
CA LEU A 59 23.31 3.34 -3.54
C LEU A 59 23.24 4.55 -2.60
N PRO A 60 22.05 5.02 -2.17
CA PRO A 60 21.96 6.09 -1.19
C PRO A 60 22.55 5.71 0.16
N GLU A 61 22.32 4.48 0.65
CA GLU A 61 22.87 4.00 1.92
C GLU A 61 24.42 4.03 1.93
N MET A 62 25.06 3.65 0.85
CA MET A 62 26.53 3.70 0.72
C MET A 62 27.07 5.14 0.81
N LEU A 63 26.27 6.14 0.52
CA LEU A 63 26.61 7.58 0.59
C LEU A 63 26.09 8.24 1.87
N GLY A 64 25.58 7.46 2.83
CA GLY A 64 25.05 7.97 4.10
C GLY A 64 23.70 8.69 3.95
N ALA A 65 23.00 8.46 2.83
CA ALA A 65 21.66 8.99 2.60
C ALA A 65 20.58 7.95 2.98
N ASN A 66 19.30 8.35 2.95
CA ASN A 66 18.19 7.48 3.33
C ASN A 66 17.74 6.61 2.16
N GLY A 67 18.17 5.33 2.14
CA GLY A 67 17.78 4.35 1.11
C GLY A 67 16.30 3.97 1.14
N TYR A 68 15.66 3.96 2.31
CA TYR A 68 14.23 3.68 2.41
C TYR A 68 13.39 4.75 1.71
N LEU A 69 13.76 6.03 1.89
CA LEU A 69 13.09 7.14 1.21
C LEU A 69 13.30 7.06 -0.31
N SER A 70 14.51 6.72 -0.73
CA SER A 70 14.84 6.59 -2.15
C SER A 70 14.05 5.49 -2.82
N VAL A 71 14.02 4.27 -2.27
CA VAL A 71 13.26 3.16 -2.86
C VAL A 71 11.74 3.40 -2.84
N TYR A 72 11.24 4.06 -1.78
CA TYR A 72 9.83 4.45 -1.70
C TYR A 72 9.45 5.42 -2.84
N LEU A 73 10.24 6.45 -3.06
CA LEU A 73 10.01 7.41 -4.15
C LEU A 73 10.15 6.76 -5.53
N THR A 74 11.14 5.86 -5.69
CA THR A 74 11.29 5.09 -6.92
C THR A 74 10.03 4.28 -7.22
N GLY A 75 9.51 3.56 -6.23
CA GLY A 75 8.28 2.78 -6.36
C GLY A 75 7.05 3.66 -6.66
N MET A 76 6.94 4.80 -5.98
CA MET A 76 5.84 5.75 -6.20
C MET A 76 5.85 6.33 -7.62
N ILE A 77 7.02 6.72 -8.13
CA ILE A 77 7.13 7.30 -9.47
C ILE A 77 6.88 6.24 -10.55
N LEU A 78 7.46 5.03 -10.40
CA LEU A 78 7.22 3.93 -11.34
C LEU A 78 5.76 3.47 -11.31
N GLY A 79 5.18 3.35 -10.11
CA GLY A 79 3.78 2.98 -9.93
C GLY A 79 2.78 3.97 -10.55
N ASN A 80 3.13 5.25 -10.62
CA ASN A 80 2.31 6.27 -11.29
C ASN A 80 2.72 6.53 -12.75
N SER A 81 3.74 5.81 -13.26
CA SER A 81 4.20 5.95 -14.64
C SER A 81 3.46 5.00 -15.58
N ARG A 82 3.35 5.38 -16.85
CA ARG A 82 2.89 4.48 -17.91
C ARG A 82 4.10 3.65 -18.36
N ILE A 83 4.16 2.42 -17.92
CA ILE A 83 5.19 1.44 -18.26
C ILE A 83 4.53 0.20 -18.86
N PRO A 84 5.17 -0.45 -19.87
CA PRO A 84 4.66 -1.70 -20.42
C PRO A 84 4.53 -2.78 -19.34
N ASN A 85 3.55 -3.65 -19.47
CA ASN A 85 3.30 -4.76 -18.54
C ASN A 85 3.16 -4.36 -17.05
N LYS A 86 2.62 -3.16 -16.79
CA LYS A 86 2.44 -2.65 -15.43
C LYS A 86 1.62 -3.60 -14.55
N SER A 87 0.57 -4.21 -15.10
CA SER A 87 -0.27 -5.19 -14.42
C SER A 87 0.54 -6.39 -13.92
N GLY A 88 1.39 -6.97 -14.77
CA GLY A 88 2.27 -8.08 -14.38
C GLY A 88 3.24 -7.70 -13.27
N LEU A 89 3.80 -6.48 -13.33
CA LEU A 89 4.69 -5.96 -12.28
C LEU A 89 3.95 -5.78 -10.95
N VAL A 90 2.76 -5.21 -10.97
CA VAL A 90 1.95 -5.01 -9.75
C VAL A 90 1.62 -6.35 -9.11
N HIS A 91 1.12 -7.33 -9.86
CA HIS A 91 0.83 -8.66 -9.33
C HIS A 91 2.07 -9.36 -8.76
N PHE A 92 3.21 -9.22 -9.43
CA PHE A 92 4.47 -9.76 -8.93
C PHE A 92 4.87 -9.13 -7.59
N PHE A 93 4.84 -7.80 -7.49
CA PHE A 93 5.21 -7.09 -6.26
C PHE A 93 4.20 -7.31 -5.14
N ASP A 94 2.92 -7.46 -5.43
CA ASP A 94 1.90 -7.81 -4.43
C ASP A 94 2.20 -9.19 -3.82
N ALA A 95 2.47 -10.19 -4.66
CA ALA A 95 2.83 -11.52 -4.20
C ALA A 95 4.16 -11.53 -3.43
N ALA A 96 5.19 -10.84 -3.94
CA ALA A 96 6.49 -10.73 -3.30
C ALA A 96 6.38 -10.01 -1.94
N THR A 97 5.61 -8.93 -1.86
CA THR A 97 5.37 -8.19 -0.61
C THR A 97 4.66 -9.07 0.42
N ALA A 98 3.62 -9.82 0.01
CA ALA A 98 2.92 -10.74 0.89
C ALA A 98 3.86 -11.82 1.44
N LEU A 99 4.69 -12.42 0.60
CA LEU A 99 5.70 -13.41 1.03
C LEU A 99 6.73 -12.81 1.99
N MET A 100 7.29 -11.65 1.66
CA MET A 100 8.26 -10.97 2.53
C MET A 100 7.65 -10.59 3.87
N GLN A 101 6.40 -10.15 3.87
CA GLN A 101 5.68 -9.82 5.09
C GLN A 101 5.48 -11.07 5.97
N MET A 102 5.11 -12.20 5.39
CA MET A 102 4.99 -13.48 6.13
C MET A 102 6.34 -13.90 6.74
N VAL A 103 7.42 -13.84 5.96
CA VAL A 103 8.77 -14.16 6.43
C VAL A 103 9.19 -13.22 7.56
N LEU A 104 8.96 -11.93 7.42
CA LEU A 104 9.28 -10.95 8.46
C LEU A 104 8.51 -11.20 9.76
N PHE A 105 7.21 -11.45 9.69
CA PHE A 105 6.42 -11.75 10.89
C PHE A 105 6.82 -13.10 11.53
N PHE A 106 7.18 -14.08 10.71
CA PHE A 106 7.70 -15.37 11.22
C PHE A 106 9.02 -15.19 11.97
N LEU A 107 10.00 -14.52 11.35
CA LEU A 107 11.29 -14.22 11.98
C LEU A 107 11.12 -13.39 13.25
N LEU A 108 10.18 -12.48 13.24
CA LEU A 108 9.83 -11.65 14.38
C LEU A 108 9.30 -12.48 15.54
N GLY A 109 8.41 -13.43 15.24
CA GLY A 109 7.91 -14.36 16.25
C GLY A 109 9.02 -15.19 16.89
N LEU A 110 10.04 -15.56 16.10
CA LEU A 110 11.22 -16.28 16.59
C LEU A 110 12.15 -15.41 17.46
N LEU A 111 12.26 -14.12 17.14
CA LEU A 111 13.08 -13.17 17.93
C LEU A 111 12.40 -12.73 19.22
N ALA A 112 11.09 -12.85 19.32
CA ALA A 112 10.36 -12.46 20.51
C ALA A 112 10.57 -13.48 21.63
N PHE A 113 10.98 -13.01 22.81
CA PHE A 113 11.09 -13.83 24.02
C PHE A 113 9.77 -13.81 24.79
N PRO A 114 8.95 -14.89 24.75
CA PRO A 114 7.64 -14.92 25.40
C PRO A 114 7.69 -14.65 26.91
N SER A 115 8.79 -15.02 27.56
CA SER A 115 8.98 -14.82 29.00
C SER A 115 9.06 -13.35 29.43
N GLN A 116 9.44 -12.44 28.52
CA GLN A 116 9.54 -11.00 28.80
C GLN A 116 8.24 -10.26 28.49
N LEU A 117 7.38 -10.84 27.66
CA LEU A 117 6.12 -10.21 27.22
C LEU A 117 5.21 -9.81 28.39
N PRO A 118 4.95 -10.63 29.44
CA PRO A 118 4.07 -10.25 30.54
C PRO A 118 4.57 -9.03 31.33
N ARG A 119 5.88 -8.84 31.41
CA ARG A 119 6.49 -7.69 32.13
C ARG A 119 6.37 -6.39 31.35
N ILE A 120 6.40 -6.46 30.03
CA ILE A 120 6.38 -5.32 29.10
C ILE A 120 4.97 -5.01 28.64
N ALA A 121 4.10 -6.02 28.58
CA ALA A 121 2.73 -5.91 28.08
C ALA A 121 1.92 -4.72 28.64
N PRO A 122 1.90 -4.41 29.95
CA PRO A 122 1.10 -3.31 30.45
C PRO A 122 1.54 -1.95 29.90
N ARG A 123 2.87 -1.73 29.81
CA ARG A 123 3.43 -0.47 29.27
C ARG A 123 3.20 -0.37 27.77
N ALA A 124 3.46 -1.44 27.03
CA ALA A 124 3.26 -1.50 25.59
C ALA A 124 1.78 -1.36 25.22
N LEU A 125 0.87 -1.97 25.98
CA LEU A 125 -0.57 -1.83 25.80
C LEU A 125 -1.03 -0.39 26.01
N LEU A 126 -0.55 0.27 27.08
CA LEU A 126 -0.88 1.66 27.34
C LEU A 126 -0.43 2.58 26.20
N ILE A 127 0.79 2.37 25.68
CA ILE A 127 1.31 3.10 24.54
C ILE A 127 0.47 2.79 23.28
N ALA A 128 0.13 1.52 23.04
CA ALA A 128 -0.69 1.13 21.90
C ALA A 128 -2.08 1.78 21.92
N LEU A 129 -2.73 1.78 23.08
CA LEU A 129 -4.03 2.42 23.29
C LEU A 129 -3.94 3.94 23.10
N PHE A 130 -2.94 4.60 23.68
CA PHE A 130 -2.72 6.02 23.48
C PHE A 130 -2.51 6.37 22.01
N LEU A 131 -1.67 5.61 21.31
CA LEU A 131 -1.41 5.82 19.89
C LEU A 131 -2.65 5.60 19.02
N THR A 132 -3.48 4.63 19.37
CA THR A 132 -4.67 4.28 18.58
C THR A 132 -5.84 5.23 18.84
N PHE A 133 -6.10 5.58 20.09
CA PHE A 133 -7.30 6.31 20.48
C PHE A 133 -7.09 7.82 20.69
N VAL A 134 -5.85 8.26 20.85
CA VAL A 134 -5.54 9.68 21.10
C VAL A 134 -4.69 10.26 19.99
N ALA A 135 -3.48 9.75 19.81
CA ALA A 135 -2.51 10.37 18.90
C ALA A 135 -2.98 10.32 17.45
N ARG A 136 -3.47 9.19 17.00
CA ARG A 136 -3.90 9.01 15.63
C ARG A 136 -5.17 9.76 15.27
N PRO A 137 -6.28 9.69 16.04
CA PRO A 137 -7.45 10.52 15.79
C PRO A 137 -7.13 12.02 15.81
N ALA A 138 -6.26 12.47 16.72
CA ALA A 138 -5.83 13.87 16.79
C ALA A 138 -5.13 14.32 15.50
N VAL A 139 -4.18 13.51 14.98
CA VAL A 139 -3.47 13.80 13.73
C VAL A 139 -4.42 13.73 12.52
N VAL A 140 -5.28 12.72 12.46
CA VAL A 140 -6.25 12.58 11.36
C VAL A 140 -7.23 13.75 11.37
N ALA A 141 -7.74 14.15 12.53
CA ALA A 141 -8.62 15.31 12.65
C ALA A 141 -7.89 16.59 12.23
N LEU A 142 -6.64 16.79 12.66
CA LEU A 142 -5.84 17.96 12.30
C LEU A 142 -5.63 18.06 10.77
N LEU A 143 -5.38 16.92 10.10
CA LEU A 143 -5.09 16.88 8.68
C LEU A 143 -6.36 16.89 7.81
N LEU A 144 -7.41 16.17 8.19
CA LEU A 144 -8.59 15.98 7.33
C LEU A 144 -9.71 17.01 7.58
N THR A 145 -9.73 17.67 8.75
CA THR A 145 -10.73 18.71 9.02
C THR A 145 -10.66 19.90 8.06
N PRO A 146 -9.47 20.41 7.67
CA PRO A 146 -9.37 21.48 6.68
C PRO A 146 -9.97 21.10 5.32
N PHE A 147 -9.94 19.82 4.96
CA PHE A 147 -10.54 19.31 3.71
C PHE A 147 -12.04 18.98 3.85
N ARG A 148 -12.67 19.33 4.97
CA ARG A 148 -14.10 19.07 5.25
C ARG A 148 -14.49 17.59 5.14
N ALA A 149 -13.57 16.67 5.42
CA ALA A 149 -13.84 15.24 5.41
C ALA A 149 -14.91 14.91 6.50
N PRO A 150 -15.93 14.09 6.20
CA PRO A 150 -16.94 13.71 7.16
C PRO A 150 -16.33 12.92 8.34
N LEU A 151 -16.88 13.09 9.54
CA LEU A 151 -16.38 12.43 10.75
C LEU A 151 -16.30 10.91 10.62
N ARG A 152 -17.22 10.29 9.88
CA ARG A 152 -17.20 8.84 9.60
C ARG A 152 -15.92 8.42 8.88
N GLN A 153 -15.50 9.20 7.87
CA GLN A 153 -14.28 8.98 7.14
C GLN A 153 -13.04 9.17 8.04
N GLN A 154 -13.02 10.24 8.84
CA GLN A 154 -11.93 10.50 9.79
C GLN A 154 -11.78 9.36 10.80
N LEU A 155 -12.89 8.85 11.34
CA LEU A 155 -12.89 7.71 12.25
C LEU A 155 -12.39 6.42 11.60
N LEU A 156 -12.83 6.13 10.36
CA LEU A 156 -12.35 4.97 9.62
C LEU A 156 -10.85 5.06 9.34
N VAL A 157 -10.35 6.21 8.85
CA VAL A 157 -8.93 6.45 8.60
C VAL A 157 -8.11 6.36 9.89
N SER A 158 -8.64 6.86 11.01
CA SER A 158 -8.00 6.72 12.31
C SER A 158 -7.87 5.26 12.75
N TRP A 159 -8.93 4.48 12.55
CA TRP A 159 -8.93 3.05 12.90
C TRP A 159 -8.08 2.21 11.94
N SER A 160 -8.12 2.46 10.64
CA SER A 160 -7.41 1.68 9.60
C SER A 160 -5.89 1.77 9.67
N GLY A 161 -5.38 2.50 10.62
CA GLY A 161 -3.96 2.72 10.82
C GLY A 161 -3.16 1.54 11.32
N LEU A 162 -3.23 0.43 10.63
CA LEU A 162 -2.46 -0.77 10.93
C LEU A 162 -0.96 -0.49 10.92
N ARG A 163 -0.27 -1.05 11.90
CA ARG A 163 1.19 -1.01 11.97
C ARG A 163 1.73 -2.28 11.33
N GLY A 164 2.60 -2.11 10.34
CA GLY A 164 3.16 -3.22 9.57
C GLY A 164 4.56 -3.61 10.00
N ALA A 165 5.14 -4.57 9.28
CA ALA A 165 6.47 -5.11 9.49
C ALA A 165 7.58 -4.03 9.48
N ALA A 166 7.41 -2.95 8.72
CA ALA A 166 8.38 -1.84 8.67
C ALA A 166 8.67 -1.24 10.05
N SER A 167 7.65 -1.09 10.90
CA SER A 167 7.85 -0.56 12.27
C SER A 167 8.80 -1.41 13.10
N ILE A 168 8.83 -2.71 12.82
CA ILE A 168 9.65 -3.68 13.53
C ILE A 168 11.06 -3.72 12.99
N VAL A 169 11.21 -3.64 11.67
CA VAL A 169 12.54 -3.49 11.05
C VAL A 169 13.24 -2.27 11.62
N PHE A 170 12.55 -1.12 11.72
CA PHE A 170 13.12 0.08 12.36
C PHE A 170 13.41 -0.10 13.84
N ALA A 171 12.59 -0.86 14.57
CA ALA A 171 12.89 -1.18 15.97
C ALA A 171 14.14 -2.05 16.12
N ILE A 172 14.33 -3.06 15.25
CA ILE A 172 15.55 -3.88 15.23
C ILE A 172 16.76 -3.00 14.92
N MET A 173 16.69 -2.13 13.90
CA MET A 173 17.78 -1.20 13.56
C MET A 173 18.10 -0.25 14.72
N ALA A 174 17.09 0.25 15.42
CA ALA A 174 17.29 1.10 16.59
C ALA A 174 18.01 0.35 17.72
N THR A 175 17.73 -0.93 17.95
CA THR A 175 18.40 -1.72 18.98
C THR A 175 19.88 -2.02 18.68
N MET A 176 20.31 -1.87 17.44
CA MET A 176 21.74 -2.00 17.08
C MET A 176 22.57 -0.80 17.57
N HIS A 177 21.93 0.31 17.95
CA HIS A 177 22.63 1.46 18.51
C HIS A 177 22.89 1.29 20.01
N PRO A 178 24.14 1.49 20.49
CA PRO A 178 24.49 1.28 21.89
C PRO A 178 23.66 2.09 22.90
N ALA A 179 23.21 3.29 22.49
CA ALA A 179 22.37 4.16 23.34
C ALA A 179 20.96 3.60 23.58
N VAL A 180 20.49 2.68 22.76
CA VAL A 180 19.12 2.11 22.82
C VAL A 180 19.14 0.69 23.37
N MET A 181 20.29 0.04 23.45
CA MET A 181 20.45 -1.35 23.94
C MET A 181 19.91 -1.57 25.37
N GLN A 182 19.87 -0.53 26.21
CA GLN A 182 19.36 -0.62 27.58
C GLN A 182 17.84 -0.61 27.68
N ASN A 183 17.15 -0.22 26.61
CA ASN A 183 15.69 -0.14 26.56
C ASN A 183 15.16 -1.27 25.67
N ASP A 184 14.15 -1.98 26.17
CA ASP A 184 13.53 -3.09 25.45
C ASP A 184 12.55 -2.59 24.34
N VAL A 185 13.08 -1.74 23.45
CA VAL A 185 12.31 -1.07 22.38
C VAL A 185 11.74 -2.10 21.41
N PHE A 186 12.49 -3.16 21.14
CA PHE A 186 12.04 -4.22 20.24
C PHE A 186 10.74 -4.87 20.72
N HIS A 187 10.70 -5.35 21.98
CA HIS A 187 9.50 -6.02 22.49
C HIS A 187 8.32 -5.07 22.67
N ILE A 188 8.58 -3.79 22.99
CA ILE A 188 7.52 -2.78 23.05
C ILE A 188 6.89 -2.59 21.66
N VAL A 189 7.70 -2.40 20.62
CA VAL A 189 7.21 -2.22 19.24
C VAL A 189 6.55 -3.50 18.73
N PHE A 190 7.13 -4.65 19.01
CA PHE A 190 6.54 -5.95 18.70
C PHE A 190 5.13 -6.08 19.27
N PHE A 191 4.97 -5.77 20.55
CA PHE A 191 3.66 -5.84 21.21
C PHE A 191 2.64 -4.86 20.60
N ILE A 192 3.09 -3.63 20.31
CA ILE A 192 2.23 -2.62 19.68
C ILE A 192 1.77 -3.08 18.29
N VAL A 193 2.67 -3.68 17.50
CA VAL A 193 2.31 -4.21 16.17
C VAL A 193 1.38 -5.40 16.29
N LEU A 194 1.67 -6.34 17.19
CA LEU A 194 0.82 -7.50 17.46
C LEU A 194 -0.60 -7.06 17.86
N PHE A 195 -0.72 -6.12 18.79
CA PHE A 195 -2.00 -5.54 19.21
C PHE A 195 -2.72 -4.88 18.03
N SER A 196 -2.01 -4.09 17.23
CA SER A 196 -2.57 -3.41 16.05
C SER A 196 -3.11 -4.42 15.03
N VAL A 197 -2.33 -5.44 14.68
CA VAL A 197 -2.76 -6.45 13.69
C VAL A 197 -3.93 -7.28 14.22
N LEU A 198 -3.84 -7.77 15.45
CA LEU A 198 -4.88 -8.63 16.03
C LEU A 198 -6.18 -7.87 16.29
N LEU A 199 -6.12 -6.70 16.92
CA LEU A 199 -7.32 -5.98 17.31
C LEU A 199 -7.84 -5.09 16.17
N GLN A 200 -7.01 -4.18 15.69
CA GLN A 200 -7.44 -3.22 14.66
C GLN A 200 -7.73 -3.93 13.33
N GLY A 201 -6.84 -4.86 12.89
CA GLY A 201 -7.02 -5.61 11.65
C GLY A 201 -8.30 -6.45 11.67
N THR A 202 -8.52 -7.23 12.71
CA THR A 202 -9.70 -8.10 12.83
C THR A 202 -11.01 -7.31 12.96
N CYS A 203 -10.97 -6.15 13.62
CA CYS A 203 -12.15 -5.32 13.81
C CYS A 203 -12.44 -4.37 12.64
N LEU A 204 -11.48 -4.17 11.73
CA LEU A 204 -11.61 -3.20 10.63
C LEU A 204 -12.88 -3.40 9.78
N PRO A 205 -13.22 -4.62 9.32
CA PRO A 205 -14.44 -4.81 8.53
C PRO A 205 -15.71 -4.45 9.30
N ARG A 206 -15.75 -4.79 10.61
CA ARG A 206 -16.89 -4.46 11.47
C ARG A 206 -17.03 -2.96 11.72
N VAL A 207 -15.90 -2.27 11.89
CA VAL A 207 -15.89 -0.81 12.06
C VAL A 207 -16.33 -0.11 10.78
N ALA A 208 -15.83 -0.55 9.61
CA ALA A 208 -16.23 -0.02 8.31
C ALA A 208 -17.74 -0.19 8.08
N ALA A 209 -18.28 -1.39 8.36
CA ALA A 209 -19.71 -1.66 8.25
C ALA A 209 -20.55 -0.77 9.18
N LYS A 210 -20.16 -0.61 10.45
CA LYS A 210 -20.87 0.27 11.39
C LYS A 210 -20.85 1.75 11.00
N LEU A 211 -19.79 2.19 10.31
CA LEU A 211 -19.69 3.56 9.82
C LEU A 211 -20.44 3.76 8.48
N GLY A 212 -21.01 2.69 7.90
CA GLY A 212 -21.67 2.73 6.60
C GLY A 212 -20.70 3.08 5.47
N MET A 213 -19.45 2.61 5.58
CA MET A 213 -18.38 2.83 4.61
C MET A 213 -17.93 1.51 3.96
N THR A 214 -18.79 0.51 3.98
CA THR A 214 -18.68 -0.70 3.17
C THR A 214 -19.51 -0.48 1.93
N ASP A 215 -18.91 -0.67 0.79
CA ASP A 215 -19.65 -0.74 -0.46
C ASP A 215 -20.14 -2.18 -0.59
N ASP A 216 -21.39 -2.41 -0.23
CA ASP A 216 -22.06 -3.72 -0.39
C ASP A 216 -22.38 -3.98 -1.88
N GLY A 217 -21.50 -3.53 -2.74
CA GLY A 217 -21.42 -3.59 -4.19
C GLY A 217 -22.24 -4.62 -4.93
N ALA A 218 -23.54 -4.67 -4.69
CA ALA A 218 -24.44 -5.44 -5.52
C ALA A 218 -24.66 -4.79 -6.89
N ASP A 219 -24.35 -3.50 -7.06
CA ASP A 219 -24.64 -2.78 -8.29
C ASP A 219 -23.55 -1.79 -8.74
N VAL A 220 -22.38 -1.81 -8.15
CA VAL A 220 -21.29 -0.99 -8.71
C VAL A 220 -20.76 -1.71 -9.94
N MET A 221 -20.91 -1.06 -11.06
CA MET A 221 -20.27 -1.37 -12.33
C MET A 221 -18.78 -1.61 -12.08
N LYS A 222 -18.40 -2.88 -11.88
CA LYS A 222 -16.99 -3.27 -11.74
C LYS A 222 -16.32 -3.04 -13.08
N THR A 223 -15.79 -1.87 -13.27
CA THR A 223 -14.87 -1.61 -14.36
C THR A 223 -13.57 -2.35 -14.05
N PHE A 224 -13.27 -3.37 -14.85
CA PHE A 224 -11.96 -4.03 -14.85
C PHE A 224 -10.89 -3.13 -15.50
N THR A 225 -10.86 -1.85 -15.11
CA THR A 225 -10.01 -0.85 -15.78
C THR A 225 -8.66 -0.63 -15.13
N ASP A 226 -8.41 -1.22 -13.94
CA ASP A 226 -7.16 -0.88 -13.26
C ASP A 226 -5.90 -1.47 -13.89
N TYR A 227 -6.01 -2.41 -14.83
CA TYR A 227 -4.85 -3.14 -15.34
C TYR A 227 -4.86 -3.49 -16.84
N VAL A 228 -5.72 -2.90 -17.65
CA VAL A 228 -5.74 -3.16 -19.11
C VAL A 228 -5.03 -2.03 -19.83
N ASP A 229 -3.71 -2.16 -19.97
CA ASP A 229 -2.83 -1.10 -20.48
C ASP A 229 -2.64 -1.07 -22.00
N GLU A 230 -3.30 -1.92 -22.80
CA GLU A 230 -2.99 -1.94 -24.23
C GLU A 230 -4.16 -1.73 -25.19
N VAL A 231 -5.39 -1.84 -24.74
CA VAL A 231 -6.57 -1.42 -25.52
C VAL A 231 -7.55 -0.78 -24.56
N PRO A 232 -8.05 0.44 -24.80
CA PRO A 232 -9.03 1.07 -23.91
C PRO A 232 -10.41 0.41 -24.09
N VAL A 233 -10.51 -0.88 -23.76
CA VAL A 233 -11.76 -1.64 -23.78
C VAL A 233 -12.30 -1.67 -22.35
N GLN A 234 -13.43 -1.03 -22.13
CA GLN A 234 -14.17 -1.10 -20.88
C GLN A 234 -15.26 -2.17 -20.99
N PHE A 235 -15.22 -3.19 -20.15
CA PHE A 235 -16.33 -4.12 -20.03
C PHE A 235 -17.39 -3.52 -19.12
N ILE A 236 -18.52 -3.14 -19.69
CA ILE A 236 -19.66 -2.60 -18.96
C ILE A 236 -20.73 -3.68 -18.84
N ARG A 237 -21.10 -4.05 -17.63
CA ARG A 237 -22.28 -4.88 -17.38
C ARG A 237 -23.48 -3.98 -17.18
N PHE A 238 -24.40 -4.02 -18.11
CA PHE A 238 -25.63 -3.26 -18.07
C PHE A 238 -26.81 -4.16 -17.71
N SER A 239 -27.51 -3.85 -16.62
CA SER A 239 -28.74 -4.55 -16.24
C SER A 239 -29.93 -3.82 -16.84
N LEU A 240 -30.75 -4.55 -17.59
CA LEU A 240 -31.98 -4.04 -18.19
C LEU A 240 -33.12 -4.12 -17.16
N PRO A 241 -33.61 -3.01 -16.61
CA PRO A 241 -34.82 -3.04 -15.78
C PRO A 241 -36.06 -3.37 -16.61
N GLU A 242 -37.10 -3.85 -15.95
CA GLU A 242 -38.41 -4.07 -16.57
C GLU A 242 -38.94 -2.76 -17.15
N GLY A 243 -39.27 -2.74 -18.44
CA GLY A 243 -39.70 -1.55 -19.16
C GLY A 243 -38.62 -0.77 -19.92
N HIS A 244 -37.38 -1.22 -19.90
CA HIS A 244 -36.32 -0.62 -20.72
C HIS A 244 -36.63 -0.78 -22.22
N PRO A 245 -36.37 0.23 -23.08
CA PRO A 245 -36.67 0.17 -24.54
C PRO A 245 -36.05 -1.03 -25.25
N TRP A 246 -34.97 -1.59 -24.74
CA TRP A 246 -34.30 -2.78 -25.28
C TRP A 246 -34.90 -4.10 -24.81
N ALA A 247 -35.78 -4.08 -23.83
CA ALA A 247 -36.42 -5.29 -23.32
C ALA A 247 -37.37 -5.86 -24.38
N GLY A 248 -37.21 -7.14 -24.68
CA GLY A 248 -38.04 -7.83 -25.70
C GLY A 248 -37.58 -7.64 -27.16
N GLN A 249 -36.58 -6.81 -27.42
CA GLN A 249 -36.02 -6.66 -28.80
C GLN A 249 -34.97 -7.74 -29.10
N ALA A 250 -34.85 -8.10 -30.35
CA ALA A 250 -33.74 -8.94 -30.80
C ALA A 250 -32.44 -8.15 -30.72
N VAL A 251 -31.34 -8.80 -30.34
CA VAL A 251 -30.01 -8.15 -30.15
C VAL A 251 -29.59 -7.35 -31.38
N ARG A 252 -29.88 -7.84 -32.58
CA ARG A 252 -29.60 -7.17 -33.90
C ARG A 252 -30.36 -5.86 -34.10
N GLN A 253 -31.39 -5.60 -33.30
CA GLN A 253 -32.22 -4.39 -33.41
C GLN A 253 -31.83 -3.34 -32.34
N VAL A 254 -30.99 -3.73 -31.39
CA VAL A 254 -30.51 -2.84 -30.34
C VAL A 254 -29.42 -1.94 -30.91
N VAL A 255 -29.66 -0.65 -30.87
CA VAL A 255 -28.68 0.35 -31.25
C VAL A 255 -27.72 0.57 -30.09
N LEU A 256 -26.51 0.06 -30.23
CA LEU A 256 -25.45 0.24 -29.25
C LEU A 256 -24.76 1.61 -29.49
N PRO A 257 -24.17 2.23 -28.44
CA PRO A 257 -23.33 3.41 -28.61
C PRO A 257 -22.20 3.17 -29.61
N PRO A 258 -21.71 4.21 -30.30
CA PRO A 258 -20.58 4.07 -31.21
C PRO A 258 -19.37 3.47 -30.48
N GLU A 259 -18.61 2.65 -31.18
CA GLU A 259 -17.41 1.95 -30.65
C GLU A 259 -17.70 0.91 -29.53
N SER A 260 -18.93 0.46 -29.39
CA SER A 260 -19.29 -0.58 -28.42
C SER A 260 -19.63 -1.92 -29.11
N ILE A 261 -19.21 -3.02 -28.50
CA ILE A 261 -19.46 -4.38 -28.96
C ILE A 261 -20.17 -5.16 -27.86
N LEU A 262 -21.25 -5.83 -28.18
CA LEU A 262 -21.94 -6.70 -27.25
C LEU A 262 -21.24 -8.06 -27.19
N VAL A 263 -20.58 -8.34 -26.08
CA VAL A 263 -19.79 -9.56 -25.90
C VAL A 263 -20.63 -10.72 -25.33
N LEU A 264 -21.58 -10.43 -24.42
CA LEU A 264 -22.31 -11.45 -23.71
C LEU A 264 -23.67 -10.95 -23.24
N VAL A 265 -24.71 -11.76 -23.41
CA VAL A 265 -26.03 -11.53 -22.85
C VAL A 265 -26.29 -12.54 -21.75
N LEU A 266 -26.62 -12.07 -20.55
CA LEU A 266 -27.01 -12.91 -19.42
C LEU A 266 -28.54 -12.90 -19.28
N ARG A 267 -29.16 -14.07 -19.34
CA ARG A 267 -30.60 -14.26 -19.06
C ARG A 267 -30.77 -15.27 -17.91
N GLY A 268 -30.87 -14.77 -16.68
CA GLY A 268 -30.74 -15.62 -15.50
C GLY A 268 -29.39 -16.32 -15.49
N ASP A 269 -29.35 -17.65 -15.46
CA ASP A 269 -28.10 -18.44 -15.47
C ASP A 269 -27.60 -18.76 -16.89
N ARG A 270 -28.33 -18.40 -17.93
CA ARG A 270 -27.91 -18.67 -19.31
C ARG A 270 -27.00 -17.56 -19.82
N ARG A 271 -25.87 -17.97 -20.37
CA ARG A 271 -24.90 -17.11 -21.03
C ARG A 271 -25.07 -17.28 -22.55
N ILE A 272 -25.36 -16.21 -23.26
CA ILE A 272 -25.59 -16.19 -24.70
C ILE A 272 -24.55 -15.27 -25.32
N VAL A 273 -23.73 -15.81 -26.19
CA VAL A 273 -22.83 -15.01 -27.02
C VAL A 273 -23.62 -14.65 -28.27
N PRO A 274 -23.82 -13.35 -28.58
CA PRO A 274 -24.49 -12.95 -29.82
C PRO A 274 -23.56 -13.23 -31.00
N ASP A 275 -24.11 -13.82 -32.06
CA ASP A 275 -23.43 -14.03 -33.37
C ASP A 275 -23.46 -12.74 -34.18
#